data_9652d3479d48ea93c812ad5c8fc80d8e
#
_entry.id   9652d3479d48ea93c812ad5c8fc80d8e
#
_cell.length_a   1.000
_cell.length_b   1.000
_cell.length_c   1.000
_cell.angle_alpha   90.00
_cell.angle_beta   90.00
_cell.angle_gamma   90.00
#
_symmetry.space_group_name_H-M   'P 1'
#
loop_
_entity.id
_entity.type
_entity.pdbx_description
1 polymer ?
#
loop_
_entity_poly.entity_id
_entity_poly.type
_entity_poly.pdbx_seq_one_letter_code
_entity_poly.pdbx_strand_id
1 'polypeptide(L)'
;MAKTYTKISALTKGLAILNIIGSSPKPVMARDIAEQAGITYSTAMNNIITLEDAGFIEKQGSGYVGSYKLASIWSNRVSFLKRKKAVISDEIEVLENSGSE
;
A
#
# COMPACT_ATOMS: atom_id res chain seq x y z
N MET A 1 -29.25 10.49 18.53
CA MET A 1 -28.40 11.46 17.89
C MET A 1 -27.42 10.75 16.96
N ALA A 2 -27.42 11.16 15.70
CA ALA A 2 -26.52 10.55 14.72
C ALA A 2 -25.08 11.02 14.93
N LYS A 3 -24.16 10.08 14.93
CA LYS A 3 -22.74 10.38 14.99
C LYS A 3 -22.23 10.72 13.59
N THR A 4 -21.54 11.84 13.49
CA THR A 4 -20.94 12.26 12.23
C THR A 4 -19.46 11.99 12.27
N TYR A 5 -18.96 11.28 11.27
CA TYR A 5 -17.54 10.99 11.14
C TYR A 5 -16.95 11.88 10.05
N THR A 6 -15.75 12.34 10.26
CA THR A 6 -15.07 13.20 9.31
C THR A 6 -13.72 12.60 8.94
N LYS A 7 -13.24 12.95 7.75
CA LYS A 7 -11.92 12.51 7.30
C LYS A 7 -10.85 13.24 8.09
N ILE A 8 -9.78 12.53 8.40
CA ILE A 8 -8.63 13.11 9.08
C ILE A 8 -7.65 13.56 8.00
N SER A 9 -7.50 14.87 7.87
CA SER A 9 -6.69 15.48 6.80
C SER A 9 -5.24 14.99 6.80
N ALA A 10 -4.63 14.91 7.99
CA ALA A 10 -3.25 14.45 8.09
C ALA A 10 -3.09 13.02 7.59
N LEU A 11 -4.04 12.15 7.92
CA LEU A 11 -4.01 10.76 7.47
C LEU A 11 -4.21 10.67 5.95
N THR A 12 -5.12 11.45 5.40
CA THR A 12 -5.35 11.51 3.96
C THR A 12 -4.07 11.88 3.22
N LYS A 13 -3.35 12.89 3.72
CA LYS A 13 -2.08 13.31 3.13
C LYS A 13 -1.02 12.23 3.24
N GLY A 14 -0.93 11.59 4.39
CA GLY A 14 0.02 10.50 4.62
C GLY A 14 -0.22 9.33 3.67
N LEU A 15 -1.47 8.93 3.48
CA LEU A 15 -1.83 7.84 2.58
C LEU A 15 -1.54 8.21 1.12
N ALA A 16 -1.78 9.46 0.73
CA ALA A 16 -1.46 9.93 -0.62
C ALA A 16 0.05 9.83 -0.88
N ILE A 17 0.87 10.23 0.10
CA ILE A 17 2.32 10.15 -0.01
C ILE A 17 2.77 8.70 -0.10
N LEU A 18 2.21 7.82 0.72
CA LEU A 18 2.52 6.40 0.70
C LEU A 18 2.19 5.80 -0.67
N ASN A 19 1.07 6.19 -1.24
CA ASN A 19 0.67 5.73 -2.57
C ASN A 19 1.66 6.20 -3.65
N ILE A 20 2.11 7.45 -3.57
CA ILE A 20 3.09 7.99 -4.53
C ILE A 20 4.40 7.19 -4.46
N ILE A 21 4.91 6.99 -3.26
CA ILE A 21 6.18 6.28 -3.05
C ILE A 21 6.04 4.81 -3.44
N GLY A 22 4.97 4.15 -2.98
CA GLY A 22 4.77 2.72 -3.23
C GLY A 22 4.50 2.38 -4.68
N SER A 23 3.98 3.32 -5.45
CA SER A 23 3.67 3.10 -6.87
C SER A 23 4.83 3.44 -7.79
N SER A 24 5.87 4.04 -7.27
CA SER A 24 7.01 4.45 -8.09
C SER A 24 8.03 3.31 -8.24
N PRO A 25 8.51 3.05 -9.47
CA PRO A 25 9.55 2.05 -9.67
C PRO A 25 10.94 2.54 -9.25
N LYS A 26 11.09 3.82 -8.97
CA LYS A 26 12.35 4.44 -8.57
C LYS A 26 12.17 5.19 -7.25
N PRO A 27 13.26 5.42 -6.50
CA PRO A 27 13.17 6.28 -5.32
C PRO A 27 12.62 7.65 -5.67
N VAL A 28 11.72 8.18 -4.85
CA VAL A 28 11.08 9.48 -5.09
C VAL A 28 11.64 10.49 -4.10
N MET A 29 12.08 11.63 -4.59
CA MET A 29 12.62 12.70 -3.76
C MET A 29 11.50 13.44 -3.05
N ALA A 30 11.78 13.94 -1.86
CA ALA A 30 10.79 14.64 -1.04
C ALA A 30 10.14 15.82 -1.77
N ARG A 31 10.90 16.54 -2.58
CA ARG A 31 10.36 17.65 -3.36
C ARG A 31 9.30 17.18 -4.34
N ASP A 32 9.57 16.08 -5.03
CA ASP A 32 8.64 15.53 -6.02
C ASP A 32 7.39 14.97 -5.34
N ILE A 33 7.56 14.38 -4.17
CA ILE A 33 6.45 13.90 -3.37
C ILE A 33 5.52 15.05 -3.00
N ALA A 34 6.09 16.15 -2.51
CA ALA A 34 5.32 17.34 -2.13
C ALA A 34 4.55 17.90 -3.33
N GLU A 35 5.22 17.99 -4.47
CA GLU A 35 4.62 18.51 -5.70
C GLU A 35 3.48 17.62 -6.18
N GLN A 36 3.69 16.31 -6.24
CA GLN A 36 2.65 15.37 -6.69
C GLN A 36 1.46 15.32 -5.74
N ALA A 37 1.71 15.44 -4.45
CA ALA A 37 0.65 15.44 -3.45
C ALA A 37 -0.07 16.80 -3.32
N GLY A 38 0.48 17.85 -3.94
CA GLY A 38 -0.10 19.20 -3.86
C GLY A 38 -0.01 19.82 -2.47
N ILE A 39 1.05 19.54 -1.72
CA ILE A 39 1.25 20.04 -0.36
C ILE A 39 2.61 20.73 -0.25
N THR A 40 2.81 21.46 0.84
CA THR A 40 4.10 22.11 1.08
C THR A 40 5.17 21.07 1.38
N TYR A 41 6.42 21.45 1.12
CA TYR A 41 7.57 20.60 1.44
C TYR A 41 7.60 20.24 2.92
N SER A 42 7.31 21.22 3.78
CA SER A 42 7.28 21.01 5.23
C SER A 42 6.25 19.95 5.63
N THR A 43 5.05 20.04 5.09
CA THR A 43 4.00 19.06 5.36
C THR A 43 4.39 17.69 4.82
N ALA A 44 4.97 17.64 3.63
CA ALA A 44 5.46 16.39 3.05
C ALA A 44 6.51 15.74 3.95
N MET A 45 7.48 16.52 4.42
CA MET A 45 8.54 16.00 5.29
C MET A 45 8.00 15.47 6.61
N ASN A 46 7.01 16.14 7.20
CA ASN A 46 6.40 15.66 8.44
C ASN A 46 5.75 14.29 8.23
N ASN A 47 5.09 14.11 7.11
CA ASN A 47 4.47 12.84 6.76
C ASN A 47 5.50 11.77 6.42
N ILE A 48 6.54 12.14 5.67
CA ILE A 48 7.61 11.22 5.28
C ILE A 48 8.33 10.67 6.51
N ILE A 49 8.69 11.56 7.46
CA ILE A 49 9.34 11.15 8.69
C ILE A 49 8.44 10.19 9.48
N THR A 50 7.16 10.48 9.54
CA THR A 50 6.19 9.64 10.24
C THR A 50 6.08 8.26 9.60
N LEU A 51 6.00 8.21 8.28
CA LEU A 51 5.92 6.94 7.53
C LEU A 51 7.21 6.14 7.67
N GLU A 52 8.35 6.81 7.65
CA GLU A 52 9.65 6.19 7.84
C GLU A 52 9.78 5.60 9.23
N ASP A 53 9.37 6.38 10.24
CA ASP A 53 9.39 5.93 11.63
C ASP A 53 8.47 4.72 11.84
N ALA A 54 7.33 4.71 11.17
CA ALA A 54 6.41 3.58 11.23
C ALA A 54 6.90 2.35 10.44
N GLY A 55 7.97 2.50 9.67
CA GLY A 55 8.58 1.40 8.94
C GLY A 55 7.98 1.11 7.57
N PHE A 56 7.10 1.98 7.05
CA PHE A 56 6.46 1.75 5.76
C PHE A 56 7.28 2.21 4.57
N ILE A 57 8.17 3.14 4.78
CA ILE A 57 9.08 3.63 3.74
C ILE A 57 10.49 3.70 4.30
N GLU A 58 11.46 3.73 3.41
CA GLU A 58 12.86 3.87 3.80
C GLU A 58 13.60 4.73 2.79
N LYS A 59 14.66 5.36 3.26
CA LYS A 59 15.48 6.21 2.42
C LYS A 59 16.41 5.35 1.58
N GLN A 60 16.47 5.65 0.28
CA GLN A 60 17.40 5.00 -0.63
C GLN A 60 18.07 6.09 -1.47
N GLY A 61 19.36 6.32 -1.23
CA GLY A 61 20.05 7.45 -1.81
C GLY A 61 19.44 8.75 -1.32
N SER A 62 19.05 9.63 -2.23
CA SER A 62 18.40 10.90 -1.88
C SER A 62 16.88 10.83 -1.95
N GLY A 63 16.33 9.66 -2.25
CA GLY A 63 14.89 9.47 -2.38
C GLY A 63 14.33 8.47 -1.37
N TYR A 64 13.06 8.14 -1.52
CA TYR A 64 12.33 7.23 -0.64
C TYR A 64 11.68 6.12 -1.45
N VAL A 65 11.65 4.92 -0.87
CA VAL A 65 11.03 3.73 -1.48
C VAL A 65 10.11 3.08 -0.45
N GLY A 66 9.16 2.31 -0.93
CA GLY A 66 8.35 1.46 -0.05
C GLY A 66 9.23 0.41 0.60
N SER A 67 9.01 0.19 1.89
CA SER A 67 9.80 -0.78 2.65
C SER A 67 9.32 -2.20 2.42
N TYR A 68 10.09 -3.15 2.94
CA TYR A 68 9.70 -4.55 2.98
C TYR A 68 8.37 -4.75 3.73
N LYS A 69 8.15 -3.98 4.80
CA LYS A 69 6.91 -4.05 5.57
C LYS A 69 5.69 -3.73 4.71
N LEU A 70 5.80 -2.69 3.88
CA LEU A 70 4.73 -2.33 2.95
C LEU A 70 4.50 -3.45 1.93
N ALA A 71 5.57 -3.98 1.36
CA ALA A 71 5.49 -5.09 0.41
C ALA A 71 4.87 -6.34 1.05
N SER A 72 5.16 -6.61 2.33
CA SER A 72 4.62 -7.75 3.06
C SER A 72 3.10 -7.69 3.18
N ILE A 73 2.57 -6.51 3.45
CA ILE A 73 1.11 -6.33 3.58
C ILE A 73 0.43 -6.73 2.28
N TRP A 74 0.94 -6.26 1.16
CA TRP A 74 0.41 -6.61 -0.16
C TRP A 74 0.58 -8.10 -0.44
N SER A 75 1.77 -8.62 -0.18
CA SER A 75 2.11 -10.02 -0.43
C SER A 75 1.20 -10.98 0.34
N ASN A 76 0.86 -10.64 1.59
CA ASN A 76 -0.04 -11.45 2.40
C ASN A 76 -1.43 -11.56 1.76
N ARG A 77 -1.92 -10.46 1.20
CA ARG A 77 -3.22 -10.46 0.52
C ARG A 77 -3.18 -11.31 -0.74
N VAL A 78 -2.13 -11.17 -1.53
CA VAL A 78 -1.94 -11.97 -2.75
C VAL A 78 -1.86 -13.45 -2.41
N SER A 79 -1.11 -13.82 -1.39
CA SER A 79 -0.99 -15.21 -0.94
C SER A 79 -2.33 -15.79 -0.52
N PHE A 80 -3.11 -15.01 0.24
CA PHE A 80 -4.45 -15.42 0.66
C PHE A 80 -5.33 -15.71 -0.56
N LEU A 81 -5.32 -14.83 -1.56
CA LEU A 81 -6.13 -14.99 -2.75
C LEU A 81 -5.70 -16.19 -3.59
N LYS A 82 -4.40 -16.45 -3.66
CA LYS A 82 -3.87 -17.62 -4.37
C LYS A 82 -4.33 -18.92 -3.72
N ARG A 83 -4.31 -18.98 -2.38
CA ARG A 83 -4.81 -20.16 -1.66
C ARG A 83 -6.30 -20.37 -1.89
N LYS A 84 -7.07 -19.28 -1.85
CA LYS A 84 -8.52 -19.34 -2.09
C LYS A 84 -8.82 -19.84 -3.50
N LYS A 85 -8.06 -19.35 -4.48
CA LYS A 85 -8.18 -19.80 -5.88
C LYS A 85 -7.89 -21.29 -6.02
N ALA A 86 -6.85 -21.78 -5.35
CA ALA A 86 -6.49 -23.19 -5.39
C ALA A 86 -7.60 -24.08 -4.83
N VAL A 87 -8.20 -23.70 -3.72
CA VAL A 87 -9.31 -24.45 -3.12
C VAL A 87 -10.50 -24.51 -4.08
N ILE A 88 -10.85 -23.39 -4.69
CA ILE A 88 -11.96 -23.33 -5.64
C ILE A 88 -11.66 -24.18 -6.88
N SER A 89 -10.45 -24.13 -7.39
CA SER A 89 -10.03 -24.95 -8.54
C SER A 89 -10.15 -26.42 -8.23
N ASP A 90 -9.73 -26.83 -7.03
CA ASP A 90 -9.84 -28.23 -6.62
C ASP A 90 -11.28 -28.68 -6.52
N GLU A 91 -12.18 -27.86 -6.00
CA GLU A 91 -13.60 -28.15 -5.92
C GLU A 91 -14.21 -28.35 -7.32
N ILE A 92 -13.87 -27.48 -8.25
CA ILE A 92 -14.33 -27.57 -9.63
C ILE A 92 -13.88 -28.89 -10.26
N GLU A 93 -12.59 -29.21 -10.06
CA GLU A 93 -12.01 -30.44 -10.59
C GLU A 93 -12.73 -31.69 -10.07
N VAL A 94 -13.01 -31.73 -8.77
CA VAL A 94 -13.72 -32.84 -8.16
C VAL A 94 -15.11 -32.99 -8.78
N LEU A 95 -15.83 -31.88 -8.93
CA LEU A 95 -17.19 -31.93 -9.52
C LEU A 95 -17.18 -32.34 -10.99
N GLU A 96 -16.21 -31.84 -11.75
CA GLU A 96 -16.08 -32.22 -13.15
C GLU A 96 -15.76 -33.71 -13.31
N ASN A 97 -14.87 -34.22 -12.48
CA ASN A 97 -14.52 -35.63 -12.52
C ASN A 97 -15.68 -36.53 -12.08
N SER A 98 -16.48 -36.08 -11.11
CA SER A 98 -17.66 -36.82 -10.67
C SER A 98 -18.74 -36.88 -11.74
N GLY A 99 -18.81 -35.85 -12.58
CA GLY A 99 -19.81 -35.80 -13.64
C GLY A 99 -19.41 -36.45 -14.94
N SER A 100 -18.20 -36.99 -15.03
CA SER A 100 -17.66 -37.50 -16.28
C SER A 100 -17.89 -38.99 -16.52
N GLU A 101 -18.67 -39.64 -15.69
CA GLU A 101 -18.99 -41.06 -15.88
C GLU A 101 -20.00 -41.32 -16.97
#